data_9ca4248b248843420a23cb69f0d18404
#
_entry.id   9ca4248b248843420a23cb69f0d18404
#
_cell.length_a   1.000
_cell.length_b   1.000
_cell.length_c   1.000
_cell.angle_alpha   90.00
_cell.angle_beta   90.00
_cell.angle_gamma   90.00
#
_symmetry.space_group_name_H-M   'P 1'
#
loop_
_entity.id
_entity.type
_entity.pdbx_description
1 polymer ?
#
loop_
_entity_poly.entity_id
_entity_poly.type
_entity_poly.pdbx_seq_one_letter_code
_entity_poly.pdbx_strand_id
1 'polypeptide(L)'
;TGATVTAVGVAVTIQLVVKAVFQIIVGKWADEGDGNRRDLIALIAGSVLQSCVPLGYLFLHNLAEIYVLQVIYGLGLALAYPGWMVIFTRYIRSDKAGYEWGVYNTTISLGTAVAAALGAYLADIYSFNVLFVIVSILSFVGTGFIVHIFIHDFVRPRTLQHPLYHHHLAKRHKK
;
A
#
# COMPACT_ATOMS: atom_id res chain seq x y z
N THR A 1 -22.98 4.84 -17.94
CA THR A 1 -23.16 3.55 -17.28
C THR A 1 -23.97 3.77 -16.02
N GLY A 2 -25.26 3.34 -16.01
CA GLY A 2 -26.16 3.45 -14.85
C GLY A 2 -25.75 2.47 -13.76
N ALA A 3 -24.61 2.72 -13.12
CA ALA A 3 -24.16 1.91 -12.00
C ALA A 3 -25.12 2.12 -10.83
N THR A 4 -25.83 1.08 -10.44
CA THR A 4 -26.69 1.10 -9.26
C THR A 4 -25.82 1.12 -7.98
N VAL A 5 -26.38 1.59 -6.87
CA VAL A 5 -25.72 1.54 -5.55
C VAL A 5 -25.26 0.10 -5.22
N THR A 6 -26.04 -0.89 -5.61
CA THR A 6 -25.71 -2.32 -5.48
C THR A 6 -24.43 -2.67 -6.26
N ALA A 7 -24.27 -2.21 -7.48
CA ALA A 7 -23.10 -2.47 -8.30
C ALA A 7 -21.81 -1.91 -7.66
N VAL A 8 -21.89 -0.72 -7.07
CA VAL A 8 -20.77 -0.12 -6.31
C VAL A 8 -20.46 -0.97 -5.08
N GLY A 9 -21.47 -1.40 -4.33
CA GLY A 9 -21.27 -2.28 -3.17
C GLY A 9 -20.60 -3.60 -3.54
N VAL A 10 -21.04 -4.25 -4.63
CA VAL A 10 -20.42 -5.49 -5.15
C VAL A 10 -18.97 -5.24 -5.55
N ALA A 11 -18.68 -4.15 -6.24
CA ALA A 11 -17.32 -3.78 -6.65
C ALA A 11 -16.37 -3.67 -5.45
N VAL A 12 -16.77 -2.95 -4.40
CA VAL A 12 -16.00 -2.82 -3.16
C VAL A 12 -15.84 -4.18 -2.45
N THR A 13 -16.88 -4.99 -2.43
CA THR A 13 -16.83 -6.33 -1.83
C THR A 13 -15.82 -7.22 -2.53
N ILE A 14 -15.81 -7.25 -3.87
CA ILE A 14 -14.82 -8.00 -4.66
C ILE A 14 -13.41 -7.59 -4.27
N GLN A 15 -13.12 -6.30 -4.27
CA GLN A 15 -11.80 -5.77 -3.90
C GLN A 15 -11.37 -6.24 -2.50
N LEU A 16 -12.24 -6.10 -1.51
CA LEU A 16 -11.93 -6.44 -0.12
C LEU A 16 -11.74 -7.94 0.09
N VAL A 17 -12.57 -8.78 -0.55
CA VAL A 17 -12.44 -10.24 -0.49
C VAL A 17 -11.15 -10.69 -1.13
N VAL A 18 -10.82 -10.20 -2.32
CA VAL A 18 -9.55 -10.50 -2.99
C VAL A 18 -8.37 -10.09 -2.12
N LYS A 19 -8.38 -8.86 -1.59
CA LYS A 19 -7.36 -8.40 -0.65
C LYS A 19 -7.25 -9.34 0.55
N ALA A 20 -8.36 -9.66 1.21
CA ALA A 20 -8.36 -10.47 2.43
C ALA A 20 -7.77 -11.87 2.23
N VAL A 21 -8.10 -12.52 1.12
CA VAL A 21 -7.58 -13.86 0.79
C VAL A 21 -6.10 -13.81 0.44
N PHE A 22 -5.72 -12.94 -0.49
CA PHE A 22 -4.37 -12.93 -1.04
C PHE A 22 -3.33 -12.30 -0.12
N GLN A 23 -3.70 -11.35 0.77
CA GLN A 23 -2.73 -10.76 1.70
C GLN A 23 -2.13 -11.77 2.67
N ILE A 24 -2.88 -12.82 3.06
CA ILE A 24 -2.37 -13.90 3.93
C ILE A 24 -1.34 -14.73 3.16
N ILE A 25 -1.64 -15.07 1.90
CA ILE A 25 -0.76 -15.85 1.04
C ILE A 25 0.55 -15.09 0.77
N VAL A 26 0.42 -13.79 0.44
CA VAL A 26 1.57 -12.92 0.18
C VAL A 26 2.41 -12.72 1.43
N GLY A 27 1.79 -12.47 2.59
CA GLY A 27 2.51 -12.33 3.85
C GLY A 27 3.31 -13.58 4.18
N LYS A 28 2.70 -14.76 4.09
CA LYS A 28 3.40 -16.03 4.31
C LYS A 28 4.57 -16.22 3.34
N TRP A 29 4.36 -15.97 2.05
CA TRP A 29 5.41 -16.06 1.04
C TRP A 29 6.57 -15.09 1.31
N ALA A 30 6.28 -13.88 1.78
CA ALA A 30 7.28 -12.88 2.12
C ALA A 30 8.11 -13.32 3.35
N ASP A 31 7.44 -13.84 4.39
CA ASP A 31 8.08 -14.31 5.63
C ASP A 31 9.00 -15.53 5.41
N GLU A 32 8.69 -16.40 4.48
CA GLU A 32 9.50 -17.60 4.12
C GLU A 32 10.80 -17.26 3.39
N GLY A 33 11.06 -15.99 3.06
CA GLY A 33 12.23 -15.55 2.31
C GLY A 33 13.28 -14.82 3.15
N ASP A 34 14.23 -14.19 2.43
CA ASP A 34 15.25 -13.31 3.03
C ASP A 34 14.63 -11.98 3.56
N GLY A 35 13.45 -12.06 4.12
CA GLY A 35 12.68 -11.08 4.84
C GLY A 35 12.48 -9.75 4.10
N ASN A 36 13.53 -8.94 3.98
CA ASN A 36 13.42 -7.58 3.45
C ASN A 36 13.18 -7.48 1.93
N ARG A 37 13.76 -8.39 1.17
CA ARG A 37 13.74 -8.30 -0.29
C ARG A 37 12.38 -8.66 -0.87
N ARG A 38 11.74 -9.69 -0.32
CA ARG A 38 10.40 -10.12 -0.79
C ARG A 38 9.33 -9.14 -0.39
N ASP A 39 9.37 -8.63 0.84
CA ASP A 39 8.48 -7.57 1.32
C ASP A 39 8.52 -6.35 0.39
N LEU A 40 9.73 -5.97 -0.01
CA LEU A 40 9.95 -4.83 -0.88
C LEU A 40 9.44 -5.08 -2.31
N ILE A 41 9.74 -6.23 -2.88
CA ILE A 41 9.27 -6.60 -4.22
C ILE A 41 7.74 -6.61 -4.23
N ALA A 42 7.11 -7.21 -3.21
CA ALA A 42 5.66 -7.24 -3.08
C ALA A 42 5.07 -5.82 -2.96
N LEU A 43 5.67 -4.97 -2.12
CA LEU A 43 5.24 -3.58 -1.95
C LEU A 43 5.32 -2.79 -3.27
N ILE A 44 6.44 -2.86 -3.97
CA ILE A 44 6.63 -2.14 -5.25
C ILE A 44 5.66 -2.68 -6.30
N ALA A 45 5.59 -4.00 -6.47
CA ALA A 45 4.70 -4.62 -7.46
C ALA A 45 3.23 -4.26 -7.18
N GLY A 46 2.81 -4.34 -5.93
CA GLY A 46 1.47 -3.95 -5.50
C GLY A 46 1.19 -2.47 -5.72
N SER A 47 2.14 -1.58 -5.42
CA SER A 47 1.99 -0.13 -5.62
C SER A 47 1.90 0.23 -7.11
N VAL A 48 2.73 -0.39 -7.96
CA VAL A 48 2.63 -0.20 -9.43
C VAL A 48 1.26 -0.66 -9.93
N LEU A 49 0.81 -1.85 -9.51
CA LEU A 49 -0.48 -2.39 -9.91
C LEU A 49 -1.63 -1.44 -9.52
N GLN A 50 -1.61 -0.93 -8.28
CA GLN A 50 -2.60 0.06 -7.82
C GLN A 50 -2.55 1.36 -8.63
N SER A 51 -1.36 1.83 -9.01
CA SER A 51 -1.19 3.06 -9.80
C SER A 51 -1.74 2.93 -11.23
N CYS A 52 -1.77 1.72 -11.78
CA CYS A 52 -2.34 1.44 -13.10
C CYS A 52 -3.88 1.40 -13.09
N VAL A 53 -4.51 1.03 -11.97
CA VAL A 53 -5.96 0.83 -11.91
C VAL A 53 -6.77 2.08 -12.28
N PRO A 54 -6.47 3.30 -11.79
CA PRO A 54 -7.20 4.49 -12.19
C PRO A 54 -7.15 4.75 -13.70
N LEU A 55 -6.04 4.43 -14.39
CA LEU A 55 -5.98 4.52 -15.85
C LEU A 55 -6.90 3.49 -16.52
N GLY A 56 -7.05 2.32 -15.93
CA GLY A 56 -7.98 1.30 -16.41
C GLY A 56 -9.41 1.80 -16.47
N TYR A 57 -9.83 2.65 -15.53
CA TYR A 57 -11.18 3.24 -15.53
C TYR A 57 -11.48 4.10 -16.76
N LEU A 58 -10.47 4.64 -17.45
CA LEU A 58 -10.64 5.43 -18.67
C LEU A 58 -11.14 4.61 -19.87
N PHE A 59 -10.94 3.31 -19.83
CA PHE A 59 -11.23 2.40 -20.95
C PHE A 59 -12.46 1.50 -20.71
N LEU A 60 -13.19 1.73 -19.60
CA LEU A 60 -14.32 0.88 -19.25
C LEU A 60 -15.57 1.21 -20.07
N HIS A 61 -16.22 0.14 -20.53
CA HIS A 61 -17.46 0.23 -21.30
C HIS A 61 -18.65 -0.43 -20.59
N ASN A 62 -18.37 -1.36 -19.68
CA ASN A 62 -19.42 -2.13 -19.01
C ASN A 62 -19.07 -2.44 -17.53
N LEU A 63 -20.07 -2.92 -16.79
CA LEU A 63 -19.97 -3.21 -15.37
C LEU A 63 -19.01 -4.36 -15.06
N ALA A 64 -18.92 -5.38 -15.92
CA ALA A 64 -18.04 -6.52 -15.70
C ALA A 64 -16.57 -6.10 -15.71
N GLU A 65 -16.20 -5.17 -16.56
CA GLU A 65 -14.84 -4.61 -16.62
C GLU A 65 -14.47 -3.88 -15.32
N ILE A 66 -15.45 -3.20 -14.68
CA ILE A 66 -15.26 -2.59 -13.36
C ILE A 66 -14.91 -3.69 -12.34
N TYR A 67 -15.63 -4.80 -12.33
CA TYR A 67 -15.37 -5.91 -11.40
C TYR A 67 -13.98 -6.52 -11.62
N VAL A 68 -13.54 -6.65 -12.87
CA VAL A 68 -12.18 -7.11 -13.19
C VAL A 68 -11.14 -6.14 -12.64
N LEU A 69 -11.34 -4.83 -12.81
CA LEU A 69 -10.44 -3.83 -12.22
C LEU A 69 -10.42 -3.88 -10.69
N GLN A 70 -11.53 -4.18 -10.04
CA GLN A 70 -11.58 -4.35 -8.59
C GLN A 70 -10.80 -5.58 -8.12
N VAL A 71 -10.80 -6.68 -8.89
CA VAL A 71 -9.92 -7.82 -8.62
C VAL A 71 -8.46 -7.41 -8.71
N ILE A 72 -8.07 -6.70 -9.77
CA ILE A 72 -6.69 -6.22 -9.97
C ILE A 72 -6.29 -5.28 -8.83
N TYR A 73 -7.17 -4.37 -8.43
CA TYR A 73 -6.93 -3.44 -7.33
C TYR A 73 -6.78 -4.18 -5.99
N GLY A 74 -7.64 -5.15 -5.72
CA GLY A 74 -7.56 -6.02 -4.55
C GLY A 74 -6.24 -6.80 -4.46
N LEU A 75 -5.76 -7.34 -5.59
CA LEU A 75 -4.44 -7.98 -5.69
C LEU A 75 -3.30 -6.99 -5.42
N GLY A 76 -3.37 -5.78 -5.97
CA GLY A 76 -2.40 -4.72 -5.69
C GLY A 76 -2.31 -4.38 -4.20
N LEU A 77 -3.47 -4.25 -3.53
CA LEU A 77 -3.54 -4.03 -2.08
C LEU A 77 -2.98 -5.23 -1.29
N ALA A 78 -3.30 -6.44 -1.71
CA ALA A 78 -2.82 -7.67 -1.06
C ALA A 78 -1.30 -7.81 -1.12
N LEU A 79 -0.69 -7.39 -2.23
CA LEU A 79 0.77 -7.37 -2.41
C LEU A 79 1.43 -6.27 -1.59
N ALA A 80 0.91 -5.05 -1.64
CA ALA A 80 1.56 -3.89 -1.03
C ALA A 80 1.43 -3.85 0.50
N TYR A 81 0.27 -4.24 1.04
CA TYR A 81 -0.06 -4.01 2.44
C TYR A 81 0.84 -4.76 3.43
N PRO A 82 1.11 -6.09 3.29
CA PRO A 82 1.99 -6.80 4.22
C PRO A 82 3.41 -6.22 4.24
N GLY A 83 4.00 -5.98 3.06
CA GLY A 83 5.33 -5.39 2.97
C GLY A 83 5.41 -4.00 3.59
N TRP A 84 4.41 -3.16 3.38
CA TRP A 84 4.31 -1.85 4.03
C TRP A 84 4.29 -1.98 5.56
N MET A 85 3.43 -2.85 6.10
CA MET A 85 3.30 -3.06 7.54
C MET A 85 4.62 -3.53 8.18
N VAL A 86 5.30 -4.49 7.56
CA VAL A 86 6.59 -5.00 8.06
C VAL A 86 7.63 -3.88 8.09
N ILE A 87 7.73 -3.10 7.02
CA ILE A 87 8.70 -2.01 6.90
C ILE A 87 8.39 -0.92 7.92
N PHE A 88 7.15 -0.45 7.97
CA PHE A 88 6.75 0.62 8.87
C PHE A 88 6.96 0.25 10.34
N THR A 89 6.59 -0.97 10.74
CA THR A 89 6.75 -1.46 12.12
C THR A 89 8.21 -1.49 12.57
N ARG A 90 9.16 -1.66 11.65
CA ARG A 90 10.60 -1.64 11.98
C ARG A 90 11.13 -0.27 12.40
N TYR A 91 10.49 0.80 11.95
CA TYR A 91 10.84 2.17 12.30
C TYR A 91 10.10 2.66 13.55
N ILE A 92 9.08 1.95 14.00
CA ILE A 92 8.34 2.29 15.22
C ILE A 92 9.16 1.96 16.45
N ARG A 93 9.28 2.93 17.33
CA ARG A 93 9.92 2.76 18.64
C ARG A 93 8.95 2.08 19.60
N SER A 94 9.40 0.99 20.21
CA SER A 94 8.58 0.18 21.14
C SER A 94 8.09 0.97 22.36
N ASP A 95 8.88 1.97 22.83
CA ASP A 95 8.55 2.84 23.96
C ASP A 95 7.50 3.92 23.64
N LYS A 96 7.25 4.20 22.36
CA LYS A 96 6.32 5.23 21.88
C LYS A 96 5.37 4.73 20.78
N ALA A 97 5.20 3.42 20.66
CA ALA A 97 4.45 2.82 19.55
C ALA A 97 3.03 3.38 19.41
N GLY A 98 2.32 3.58 20.52
CA GLY A 98 0.96 4.16 20.47
C GLY A 98 0.94 5.58 19.89
N TYR A 99 1.88 6.42 20.27
CA TYR A 99 1.99 7.79 19.74
C TYR A 99 2.33 7.77 18.24
N GLU A 100 3.33 6.99 17.83
CA GLU A 100 3.79 6.93 16.43
C GLU A 100 2.72 6.36 15.50
N TRP A 101 1.99 5.31 15.93
CA TRP A 101 0.80 4.81 15.24
C TRP A 101 -0.32 5.86 15.19
N GLY A 102 -0.52 6.63 16.27
CA GLY A 102 -1.47 7.73 16.30
C GLY A 102 -1.16 8.82 15.27
N VAL A 103 0.09 9.27 15.22
CA VAL A 103 0.55 10.27 14.23
C VAL A 103 0.37 9.75 12.81
N TYR A 104 0.79 8.51 12.54
CA TYR A 104 0.60 7.87 11.23
C TYR A 104 -0.87 7.84 10.80
N ASN A 105 -1.75 7.30 11.65
CA ASN A 105 -3.18 7.19 11.32
C ASN A 105 -3.84 8.57 11.17
N THR A 106 -3.46 9.56 11.97
CA THR A 106 -3.95 10.93 11.84
C THR A 106 -3.54 11.54 10.51
N THR A 107 -2.28 11.37 10.12
CA THR A 107 -1.77 11.86 8.82
C THR A 107 -2.52 11.22 7.65
N ILE A 108 -2.71 9.90 7.68
CA ILE A 108 -3.50 9.18 6.66
C ILE A 108 -4.94 9.67 6.61
N SER A 109 -5.60 9.85 7.76
CA SER A 109 -6.99 10.30 7.83
C SER A 109 -7.16 11.71 7.29
N LEU A 110 -6.29 12.64 7.68
CA LEU A 110 -6.31 14.01 7.17
C LEU A 110 -6.00 14.06 5.66
N GLY A 111 -4.99 13.31 5.21
CA GLY A 111 -4.67 13.20 3.79
C GLY A 111 -5.84 12.64 2.99
N THR A 112 -6.52 11.62 3.50
CA THR A 112 -7.71 11.03 2.86
C THR A 112 -8.87 12.03 2.80
N ALA A 113 -9.11 12.79 3.87
CA ALA A 113 -10.16 13.81 3.90
C ALA A 113 -9.91 14.91 2.85
N VAL A 114 -8.67 15.43 2.79
CA VAL A 114 -8.28 16.43 1.78
C VAL A 114 -8.40 15.86 0.37
N ALA A 115 -7.89 14.64 0.14
CA ALA A 115 -7.97 13.99 -1.17
C ALA A 115 -9.41 13.74 -1.62
N ALA A 116 -10.31 13.35 -0.71
CA ALA A 116 -11.73 13.16 -0.99
C ALA A 116 -12.40 14.49 -1.40
N ALA A 117 -12.16 15.57 -0.66
CA ALA A 117 -12.72 16.89 -0.96
C ALA A 117 -12.21 17.43 -2.31
N LEU A 118 -10.89 17.38 -2.54
CA LEU A 118 -10.30 17.81 -3.80
C LEU A 118 -10.73 16.92 -4.98
N GLY A 119 -10.83 15.61 -4.76
CA GLY A 119 -11.28 14.68 -5.79
C GLY A 119 -12.72 14.92 -6.22
N ALA A 120 -13.63 15.14 -5.26
CA ALA A 120 -15.01 15.51 -5.55
C ALA A 120 -15.08 16.83 -6.34
N TYR A 121 -14.37 17.86 -5.88
CA TYR A 121 -14.32 19.16 -6.56
C TYR A 121 -13.78 19.07 -7.99
N LEU A 122 -12.71 18.31 -8.22
CA LEU A 122 -12.15 18.10 -9.56
C LEU A 122 -13.09 17.32 -10.47
N ALA A 123 -13.79 16.31 -9.93
CA ALA A 123 -14.77 15.55 -10.69
C ALA A 123 -15.97 16.40 -11.12
N ASP A 124 -16.43 17.32 -10.29
CA ASP A 124 -17.54 18.24 -10.57
C ASP A 124 -17.18 19.28 -11.63
N ILE A 125 -15.95 19.84 -11.58
CA ILE A 125 -15.56 20.92 -12.51
C ILE A 125 -15.09 20.38 -13.86
N TYR A 126 -14.29 19.30 -13.85
CA TYR A 126 -13.68 18.82 -15.08
C TYR A 126 -14.35 17.55 -15.62
N SER A 127 -14.05 16.42 -15.04
CA SER A 127 -14.67 15.11 -15.29
C SER A 127 -13.98 14.03 -14.47
N PHE A 128 -14.60 12.86 -14.33
CA PHE A 128 -13.96 11.69 -13.74
C PHE A 128 -12.71 11.24 -14.50
N ASN A 129 -12.66 11.43 -15.83
CA ASN A 129 -11.48 11.04 -16.61
C ASN A 129 -10.24 11.84 -16.20
N VAL A 130 -10.38 13.16 -16.04
CA VAL A 130 -9.30 14.02 -15.56
C VAL A 130 -8.86 13.61 -14.15
N LEU A 131 -9.82 13.32 -13.28
CA LEU A 131 -9.54 12.85 -11.93
C LEU A 131 -8.71 11.55 -11.95
N PHE A 132 -9.09 10.56 -12.75
CA PHE A 132 -8.37 9.28 -12.83
C PHE A 132 -6.94 9.44 -13.35
N VAL A 133 -6.72 10.32 -14.31
CA VAL A 133 -5.37 10.65 -14.79
C VAL A 133 -4.53 11.29 -13.68
N ILE A 134 -5.06 12.28 -12.97
CA ILE A 134 -4.36 12.95 -11.87
C ILE A 134 -4.03 11.94 -10.76
N VAL A 135 -4.98 11.11 -10.35
CA VAL A 135 -4.78 10.09 -9.31
C VAL A 135 -3.70 9.10 -9.73
N SER A 136 -3.69 8.65 -11.00
CA SER A 136 -2.64 7.76 -11.50
C SER A 136 -1.27 8.40 -11.46
N ILE A 137 -1.13 9.64 -11.93
CA ILE A 137 0.15 10.36 -11.91
C ILE A 137 0.67 10.48 -10.49
N LEU A 138 -0.18 10.93 -9.55
CA LEU A 138 0.19 11.05 -8.14
C LEU A 138 0.58 9.69 -7.52
N SER A 139 -0.14 8.62 -7.87
CA SER A 139 0.17 7.26 -7.41
C SER A 139 1.50 6.76 -7.94
N PHE A 140 1.83 7.00 -9.22
CA PHE A 140 3.15 6.67 -9.77
C PHE A 140 4.27 7.48 -9.14
N VAL A 141 4.05 8.78 -8.88
CA VAL A 141 5.02 9.61 -8.13
C VAL A 141 5.24 9.03 -6.73
N GLY A 142 4.17 8.69 -6.00
CA GLY A 142 4.26 8.03 -4.69
C GLY A 142 5.03 6.70 -4.75
N THR A 143 4.73 5.86 -5.74
CA THR A 143 5.47 4.61 -5.98
C THR A 143 6.95 4.88 -6.28
N GLY A 144 7.26 5.90 -7.06
CA GLY A 144 8.63 6.34 -7.34
C GLY A 144 9.40 6.74 -6.08
N PHE A 145 8.76 7.45 -5.14
CA PHE A 145 9.35 7.75 -3.83
C PHE A 145 9.63 6.48 -3.01
N ILE A 146 8.70 5.53 -2.99
CA ILE A 146 8.92 4.24 -2.33
C ILE A 146 10.15 3.57 -2.92
N VAL A 147 10.24 3.44 -4.23
CA VAL A 147 11.38 2.82 -4.92
C VAL A 147 12.68 3.57 -4.61
N HIS A 148 12.68 4.90 -4.63
CA HIS A 148 13.86 5.71 -4.34
C HIS A 148 14.37 5.51 -2.92
N ILE A 149 13.50 5.60 -1.92
CA ILE A 149 13.86 5.38 -0.50
C ILE A 149 14.47 3.99 -0.33
N PHE A 150 13.87 2.99 -0.96
CA PHE A 150 14.33 1.62 -0.83
C PHE A 150 15.66 1.33 -1.51
N ILE A 151 15.89 1.83 -2.71
CA ILE A 151 17.18 1.69 -3.38
C ILE A 151 18.28 2.31 -2.50
N HIS A 152 18.00 3.46 -1.90
CA HIS A 152 18.96 4.15 -1.04
C HIS A 152 19.26 3.36 0.25
N ASP A 153 18.25 2.79 0.90
CA ASP A 153 18.43 2.02 2.14
C ASP A 153 18.98 0.62 1.89
N PHE A 154 18.76 0.05 0.71
CA PHE A 154 19.22 -1.29 0.35
C PHE A 154 20.66 -1.31 -0.15
N VAL A 155 21.11 -0.22 -0.78
CA VAL A 155 22.50 -0.08 -1.31
C VAL A 155 23.47 0.33 -0.20
N ARG A 156 23.00 0.93 0.89
CA ARG A 156 23.88 1.22 2.03
C ARG A 156 24.04 -0.03 2.91
N PRO A 157 25.25 -0.59 3.01
CA PRO A 157 25.49 -1.71 3.93
C PRO A 157 25.14 -1.25 5.34
N ARG A 158 24.39 -2.08 6.07
CA ARG A 158 24.03 -1.90 7.48
C ARG A 158 25.25 -1.94 8.39
N THR A 159 26.09 -0.90 8.35
CA THR A 159 27.23 -0.78 9.29
C THR A 159 26.87 -0.10 10.60
N LEU A 160 25.66 0.38 10.76
CA LEU A 160 25.24 1.03 12.01
C LEU A 160 23.79 0.67 12.25
N GLN A 161 23.57 -0.37 13.08
CA GLN A 161 22.48 -0.28 14.02
C GLN A 161 21.88 -1.44 14.66
N HIS A 162 21.98 -1.57 15.72
CA HIS A 162 21.13 -1.61 16.93
C HIS A 162 21.96 -2.08 18.12
N PRO A 163 22.26 -1.21 19.06
CA PRO A 163 22.99 -1.59 20.29
C PRO A 163 22.19 -2.57 21.16
N LEU A 164 20.89 -2.76 20.89
CA LEU A 164 20.03 -3.63 21.72
C LEU A 164 20.12 -5.12 21.39
N TYR A 165 20.57 -5.51 20.20
CA TYR A 165 20.66 -6.94 19.84
C TYR A 165 21.84 -7.64 20.55
N HIS A 166 22.89 -6.90 20.85
CA HIS A 166 24.04 -7.45 21.58
C HIS A 166 23.80 -7.70 23.09
N HIS A 167 22.79 -7.02 23.68
CA HIS A 167 22.50 -7.19 25.11
C HIS A 167 21.78 -8.50 25.43
N HIS A 168 21.04 -9.09 24.48
CA HIS A 168 20.36 -10.37 24.68
C HIS A 168 21.28 -11.58 24.48
N LEU A 169 22.27 -11.50 23.61
CA LEU A 169 23.22 -12.59 23.37
C LEU A 169 24.26 -12.68 24.50
N ALA A 170 24.67 -11.53 25.06
CA ALA A 170 25.62 -11.51 26.18
C ALA A 170 25.06 -12.11 27.50
N LYS A 171 23.71 -12.12 27.66
CA LYS A 171 23.06 -12.77 28.82
C LYS A 171 22.86 -14.28 28.68
N ARG A 172 22.95 -14.85 27.49
CA ARG A 172 22.79 -16.29 27.25
C ARG A 172 24.09 -17.09 27.50
N HIS A 173 25.23 -16.45 27.46
CA HIS A 173 26.52 -17.10 27.70
C HIS A 173 27.01 -17.04 29.17
N LYS A 174 26.19 -16.54 30.10
CA LYS A 174 26.50 -16.47 31.53
C LYS A 174 25.61 -17.33 32.43
N LYS A 175 24.94 -18.34 31.85
CA LYS A 175 24.26 -19.38 32.64
C LYS A 175 24.82 -20.76 32.24
#